data_d98a0ad2617a291643a466332d57a111
#
_entry.id   d98a0ad2617a291643a466332d57a111
#
_cell.length_a   1.000
_cell.length_b   1.000
_cell.length_c   1.000
_cell.angle_alpha   90.00
_cell.angle_beta   90.00
_cell.angle_gamma   90.00
#
_symmetry.space_group_name_H-M   'P 1'
#
loop_
_entity.id
_entity.type
_entity.pdbx_description
1 polymer ?
#
loop_
_entity_poly.entity_id
_entity_poly.type
_entity_poly.pdbx_seq_one_letter_code
_entity_poly.pdbx_strand_id
1 'polypeptide(L)'
;MKKDVQKRPIAAVRWEGQAAVVSVTGEIDLSCSGEFQDELLDVLDDKPGSITVDLSNVPHMDSSGIASLIKLLGRSRKASVPVRLAGLQKRVQSLFEITRLDKVFEIYPDVTEALAK
;
A
#
# COMPACT_ATOMS: atom_id res chain seq x y z
N MET A 1 -21.84 14.16 -18.04
CA MET A 1 -21.48 13.85 -17.40
C MET A 1 -20.58 13.50 -17.05
N LYS A 2 -20.32 13.64 -16.48
CA LYS A 2 -19.48 13.32 -16.06
C LYS A 2 -19.20 12.26 -15.60
N LYS A 3 -18.65 11.90 -15.78
CA LYS A 3 -18.36 10.95 -15.40
C LYS A 3 -17.93 10.69 -14.37
N ASP A 4 -18.35 10.00 -14.43
CA ASP A 4 -17.93 9.60 -13.25
C ASP A 4 -16.54 9.62 -13.05
N VAL A 5 -16.11 10.21 -12.06
CA VAL A 5 -14.76 10.26 -11.69
C VAL A 5 -14.40 8.93 -11.14
N GLN A 6 -13.52 8.24 -11.81
CA GLN A 6 -13.04 7.03 -11.30
C GLN A 6 -12.23 7.30 -10.07
N LYS A 7 -12.58 6.69 -8.97
CA LYS A 7 -11.85 6.85 -7.74
C LYS A 7 -10.54 6.14 -7.82
N ARG A 8 -9.48 6.85 -7.61
CA ARG A 8 -8.16 6.23 -7.53
C ARG A 8 -7.93 5.76 -6.12
N PRO A 9 -7.40 4.53 -5.93
CA PRO A 9 -7.13 4.02 -4.59
C PRO A 9 -6.11 4.86 -3.84
N ILE A 10 -5.08 5.36 -4.52
CA ILE A 10 -4.08 6.18 -3.87
C ILE A 10 -4.58 7.61 -3.82
N ALA A 11 -4.88 8.09 -2.61
CA ALA A 11 -5.39 9.43 -2.41
C ALA A 11 -4.28 10.47 -2.49
N ALA A 12 -3.09 10.14 -2.01
CA ALA A 12 -1.99 11.09 -1.99
C ALA A 12 -0.66 10.37 -1.78
N VAL A 13 0.40 10.97 -2.29
CA VAL A 13 1.77 10.54 -1.98
C VAL A 13 2.47 11.75 -1.40
N ARG A 14 3.05 11.60 -0.22
CA ARG A 14 3.86 12.67 0.35
C ARG A 14 5.25 12.12 0.67
N TRP A 15 6.20 13.03 0.75
CA TRP A 15 7.59 12.66 0.99
C TRP A 15 8.04 13.16 2.35
N GLU A 16 8.63 12.26 3.13
CA GLU A 16 9.26 12.57 4.40
C GLU A 16 10.73 12.24 4.20
N GLY A 17 11.52 13.24 3.80
CA GLY A 17 12.88 13.00 3.38
C GLY A 17 12.90 12.12 2.14
N GLN A 18 13.57 10.98 2.22
CA GLN A 18 13.62 10.01 1.12
C GLN A 18 12.47 9.00 1.16
N ALA A 19 11.66 9.05 2.20
CA ALA A 19 10.56 8.08 2.34
C ALA A 19 9.31 8.57 1.62
N ALA A 20 8.72 7.72 0.80
CA ALA A 20 7.43 8.00 0.18
C ALA A 20 6.34 7.41 1.08
N VAL A 21 5.37 8.23 1.44
CA VAL A 21 4.21 7.79 2.21
C VAL A 21 3.00 7.82 1.27
N VAL A 22 2.42 6.65 1.04
CA VAL A 22 1.34 6.48 0.09
C VAL A 22 0.05 6.28 0.88
N SER A 23 -0.85 7.27 0.82
CA SER A 23 -2.14 7.19 1.50
C SER A 23 -3.17 6.58 0.57
N VAL A 24 -3.79 5.50 1.02
CA VAL A 24 -4.75 4.73 0.22
C VAL A 24 -6.12 4.89 0.85
N THR A 25 -7.16 5.02 0.04
CA THR A 25 -8.52 5.27 0.51
C THR A 25 -9.50 4.35 -0.21
N GLY A 26 -10.44 3.82 0.56
CA GLY A 26 -11.54 3.04 0.01
C GLY A 26 -11.22 1.57 -0.11
N GLU A 27 -12.21 0.82 -0.57
CA GLU A 27 -12.04 -0.63 -0.73
C GLU A 27 -11.13 -0.93 -1.91
N ILE A 28 -10.28 -1.92 -1.74
CA ILE A 28 -9.39 -2.37 -2.81
C ILE A 28 -9.89 -3.72 -3.27
N ASP A 29 -10.49 -3.75 -4.44
CA ASP A 29 -11.03 -4.96 -5.02
C ASP A 29 -10.61 -5.08 -6.48
N LEU A 30 -11.12 -6.09 -7.16
CA LEU A 30 -10.73 -6.39 -8.53
C LEU A 30 -10.99 -5.20 -9.48
N SER A 31 -12.00 -4.38 -9.20
CA SER A 31 -12.32 -3.26 -10.08
C SER A 31 -11.25 -2.16 -10.07
N CYS A 32 -10.44 -2.08 -9.04
CA CYS A 32 -9.44 -1.01 -8.93
C CYS A 32 -8.02 -1.52 -8.68
N SER A 33 -7.83 -2.82 -8.50
CA SER A 33 -6.52 -3.34 -8.11
C SER A 33 -5.45 -3.11 -9.18
N GLY A 34 -5.82 -3.12 -10.45
CA GLY A 34 -4.86 -2.83 -11.52
C GLY A 34 -4.31 -1.42 -11.44
N GLU A 35 -5.21 -0.44 -11.22
CA GLU A 35 -4.77 0.95 -11.05
C GLU A 35 -3.96 1.12 -9.78
N PHE A 36 -4.39 0.46 -8.70
CA PHE A 36 -3.67 0.48 -7.44
C PHE A 36 -2.23 -0.01 -7.63
N GLN A 37 -2.08 -1.15 -8.31
CA GLN A 37 -0.78 -1.70 -8.59
C GLN A 37 0.08 -0.75 -9.42
N ASP A 38 -0.49 -0.18 -10.48
CA ASP A 38 0.24 0.74 -11.35
C ASP A 38 0.71 1.97 -10.59
N GLU A 39 -0.15 2.51 -9.73
CA GLU A 39 0.20 3.68 -8.95
C GLU A 39 1.32 3.38 -7.95
N LEU A 40 1.28 2.19 -7.33
CA LEU A 40 2.34 1.79 -6.41
C LEU A 40 3.68 1.63 -7.13
N LEU A 41 3.66 1.03 -8.32
CA LEU A 41 4.88 0.84 -9.08
C LEU A 41 5.42 2.17 -9.60
N ASP A 42 4.54 3.12 -9.91
CA ASP A 42 4.98 4.46 -10.28
C ASP A 42 5.74 5.15 -9.15
N VAL A 43 5.28 4.97 -7.91
CA VAL A 43 5.99 5.52 -6.76
C VAL A 43 7.38 4.89 -6.65
N LEU A 44 7.47 3.59 -6.85
CA LEU A 44 8.76 2.91 -6.80
C LEU A 44 9.71 3.43 -7.89
N ASP A 45 9.18 3.76 -9.06
CA ASP A 45 9.99 4.29 -10.16
C ASP A 45 10.64 5.62 -9.82
N ASP A 46 10.11 6.36 -8.84
CA ASP A 46 10.73 7.60 -8.37
C ASP A 46 11.93 7.35 -7.46
N LYS A 47 12.29 6.09 -7.25
CA LYS A 47 13.47 5.67 -6.49
C LYS A 47 13.49 6.19 -5.07
N PRO A 48 12.43 5.94 -4.28
CA PRO A 48 12.42 6.37 -2.88
C PRO A 48 13.40 5.55 -2.07
N GLY A 49 13.78 6.08 -0.91
CA GLY A 49 14.58 5.32 0.04
C GLY A 49 13.76 4.26 0.76
N SER A 50 12.46 4.50 0.92
CA SER A 50 11.51 3.52 1.45
C SER A 50 10.11 3.90 1.00
N ILE A 51 9.18 2.94 1.08
CA ILE A 51 7.77 3.19 0.81
C ILE A 51 6.97 2.73 2.02
N THR A 52 6.16 3.63 2.58
CA THR A 52 5.19 3.29 3.60
C THR A 52 3.80 3.42 3.00
N VAL A 53 3.04 2.34 3.02
CA VAL A 53 1.67 2.33 2.51
C VAL A 53 0.72 2.46 3.70
N ASP A 54 0.02 3.59 3.76
CA ASP A 54 -0.92 3.88 4.84
C ASP A 54 -2.29 3.35 4.45
N LEU A 55 -2.72 2.29 5.12
CA LEU A 55 -3.98 1.62 4.84
C LEU A 55 -5.07 1.96 5.87
N SER A 56 -4.86 3.03 6.64
CA SER A 56 -5.80 3.39 7.72
C SER A 56 -7.18 3.75 7.19
N ASN A 57 -7.30 4.13 5.93
CA ASN A 57 -8.59 4.47 5.32
C ASN A 57 -9.08 3.39 4.34
N VAL A 58 -8.57 2.16 4.48
CA VAL A 58 -8.97 1.02 3.67
C VAL A 58 -9.75 0.05 4.54
N PRO A 59 -11.09 0.06 4.45
CA PRO A 59 -11.90 -0.81 5.33
C PRO A 59 -11.91 -2.27 4.88
N HIS A 60 -11.60 -2.53 3.61
CA HIS A 60 -11.67 -3.88 3.08
C HIS A 60 -10.73 -4.01 1.88
N MET A 61 -10.14 -5.19 1.75
CA MET A 61 -9.28 -5.52 0.63
C MET A 61 -9.50 -6.98 0.29
N ASP A 62 -9.58 -7.29 -0.99
CA ASP A 62 -9.67 -8.70 -1.40
C ASP A 62 -8.31 -9.19 -1.90
N SER A 63 -8.30 -10.41 -2.43
CA SER A 63 -7.05 -11.04 -2.86
C SER A 63 -6.36 -10.29 -3.99
N SER A 64 -7.10 -9.52 -4.80
CA SER A 64 -6.47 -8.77 -5.88
C SER A 64 -5.66 -7.58 -5.34
N GLY A 65 -6.12 -6.96 -4.25
CA GLY A 65 -5.34 -5.94 -3.58
C GLY A 65 -4.09 -6.51 -2.94
N ILE A 66 -4.23 -7.68 -2.31
CA ILE A 66 -3.08 -8.40 -1.75
C ILE A 66 -2.06 -8.68 -2.85
N ALA A 67 -2.52 -9.16 -4.01
CA ALA A 67 -1.61 -9.47 -5.12
C ALA A 67 -0.85 -8.22 -5.59
N SER A 68 -1.51 -7.07 -5.59
CA SER A 68 -0.86 -5.81 -5.95
C SER A 68 0.26 -5.45 -4.98
N LEU A 69 0.01 -5.65 -3.69
CA LEU A 69 1.04 -5.37 -2.67
C LEU A 69 2.19 -6.37 -2.76
N ILE A 70 1.91 -7.62 -3.07
CA ILE A 70 2.95 -8.62 -3.26
C ILE A 70 3.82 -8.26 -4.46
N LYS A 71 3.20 -7.78 -5.53
CA LYS A 71 3.95 -7.33 -6.71
C LYS A 71 4.88 -6.18 -6.36
N LEU A 72 4.37 -5.22 -5.60
CA LEU A 72 5.20 -4.11 -5.15
C LEU A 72 6.37 -4.63 -4.32
N LEU A 73 6.11 -5.53 -3.38
CA LEU A 73 7.15 -6.06 -2.52
C LEU A 73 8.26 -6.75 -3.33
N GLY A 74 7.87 -7.55 -4.32
CA GLY A 74 8.84 -8.23 -5.15
C GLY A 74 9.73 -7.26 -5.94
N ARG A 75 9.10 -6.23 -6.53
CA ARG A 75 9.85 -5.22 -7.28
C ARG A 75 10.74 -4.38 -6.38
N SER A 76 10.22 -4.03 -5.20
CA SER A 76 10.96 -3.19 -4.27
C SER A 76 12.19 -3.92 -3.71
N ARG A 77 12.08 -5.22 -3.50
CA ARG A 77 13.23 -5.99 -3.04
C ARG A 77 14.36 -5.99 -4.07
N LYS A 78 14.01 -6.10 -5.33
CA LYS A 78 15.00 -6.02 -6.39
C LYS A 78 15.66 -4.65 -6.46
N ALA A 79 14.93 -3.62 -6.09
CA ALA A 79 15.44 -2.25 -6.10
C ALA A 79 16.08 -1.85 -4.77
N SER A 80 16.08 -2.75 -3.78
CA SER A 80 16.58 -2.50 -2.42
C SER A 80 15.84 -1.36 -1.73
N VAL A 81 14.52 -1.29 -1.94
CA VAL A 81 13.66 -0.28 -1.33
C VAL A 81 12.75 -0.98 -0.32
N PRO A 82 12.88 -0.70 0.98
CA PRO A 82 11.99 -1.30 1.97
C PRO A 82 10.54 -0.83 1.79
N VAL A 83 9.60 -1.76 1.95
CA VAL A 83 8.17 -1.47 1.92
C VAL A 83 7.59 -1.80 3.28
N ARG A 84 6.85 -0.85 3.85
CA ARG A 84 6.19 -1.01 5.14
C ARG A 84 4.72 -0.68 4.99
N LEU A 85 3.89 -1.40 5.74
CA LEU A 85 2.45 -1.15 5.76
C LEU A 85 2.09 -0.58 7.13
N ALA A 86 1.12 0.32 7.16
CA ALA A 86 0.77 1.01 8.39
C ALA A 86 -0.73 1.17 8.53
N GLY A 87 -1.21 1.08 9.76
CA GLY A 87 -2.57 1.46 10.10
C GLY A 87 -3.66 0.51 9.62
N LEU A 88 -3.38 -0.77 9.47
CA LEU A 88 -4.37 -1.72 8.94
C LEU A 88 -5.60 -1.77 9.83
N GLN A 89 -6.77 -1.60 9.22
CA GLN A 89 -8.02 -1.80 9.94
C GLN A 89 -8.20 -3.29 10.23
N LYS A 90 -9.08 -3.59 11.17
CA LYS A 90 -9.22 -4.93 11.70
C LYS A 90 -9.45 -6.00 10.62
N ARG A 91 -10.34 -5.71 9.67
CA ARG A 91 -10.65 -6.67 8.62
C ARG A 91 -9.45 -6.94 7.72
N VAL A 92 -8.72 -5.91 7.40
CA VAL A 92 -7.53 -6.03 6.56
C VAL A 92 -6.43 -6.75 7.33
N GLN A 93 -6.25 -6.40 8.61
CA GLN A 93 -5.29 -7.07 9.47
C GLN A 93 -5.58 -8.57 9.54
N SER A 94 -6.85 -8.93 9.74
CA SER A 94 -7.24 -10.35 9.80
C SER A 94 -6.90 -11.09 8.51
N LEU A 95 -7.12 -10.44 7.36
CA LEU A 95 -6.79 -11.05 6.09
C LEU A 95 -5.29 -11.36 5.98
N PHE A 96 -4.45 -10.44 6.44
CA PHE A 96 -3.01 -10.64 6.42
C PHE A 96 -2.60 -11.76 7.39
N GLU A 97 -3.28 -11.85 8.53
CA GLU A 97 -2.97 -12.91 9.50
C GLU A 97 -3.39 -14.29 8.99
N ILE A 98 -4.59 -14.39 8.42
CA ILE A 98 -5.10 -15.66 7.92
C ILE A 98 -4.22 -16.18 6.77
N THR A 99 -3.74 -15.28 5.93
CA THR A 99 -2.90 -15.66 4.79
C THR A 99 -1.42 -15.73 5.15
N ARG A 100 -1.06 -15.46 6.40
CA ARG A 100 0.32 -15.46 6.87
C ARG A 100 1.18 -14.37 6.24
N LEU A 101 0.57 -13.39 5.61
CA LEU A 101 1.30 -12.28 5.00
C LEU A 101 1.82 -11.30 6.02
N ASP A 102 1.29 -11.34 7.26
CA ASP A 102 1.84 -10.57 8.36
C ASP A 102 3.28 -11.01 8.70
N LYS A 103 3.72 -12.17 8.23
CA LYS A 103 5.11 -12.61 8.38
C LYS A 103 6.00 -12.18 7.23
N VAL A 104 5.40 -11.74 6.14
CA VAL A 104 6.12 -11.35 4.93
C VAL A 104 6.29 -9.83 4.86
N PHE A 105 5.25 -9.08 5.26
CA PHE A 105 5.29 -7.63 5.27
C PHE A 105 5.64 -7.09 6.65
N GLU A 106 6.35 -5.97 6.68
CA GLU A 106 6.52 -5.21 7.92
C GLU A 106 5.27 -4.37 8.12
N ILE A 107 4.58 -4.59 9.24
CA ILE A 107 3.31 -3.93 9.53
C ILE A 107 3.44 -3.15 10.83
N TYR A 108 3.03 -1.90 10.81
CA TYR A 108 3.14 -1.00 11.95
C TYR A 108 1.78 -0.41 12.30
N PRO A 109 1.56 -0.02 13.57
CA PRO A 109 0.26 0.53 13.98
C PRO A 109 -0.10 1.81 13.25
N ASP A 110 0.90 2.63 12.90
CA ASP A 110 0.65 3.89 12.20
C ASP A 110 1.89 4.31 11.41
N VAL A 111 1.72 5.35 10.62
CA VAL A 111 2.78 5.86 9.75
C VAL A 111 3.96 6.36 10.55
N THR A 112 3.71 7.01 11.69
CA THR A 112 4.79 7.54 12.53
C THR A 112 5.75 6.45 12.96
N GLU A 113 5.20 5.31 13.42
CA GLU A 113 6.06 4.19 13.82
C GLU A 113 6.76 3.56 12.63
N ALA A 114 6.06 3.47 11.49
CA ALA A 114 6.69 2.92 10.29
C ALA A 114 7.88 3.77 9.84
N LEU A 115 7.74 5.09 9.91
CA LEU A 115 8.81 5.99 9.50
C LEU A 115 10.00 6.01 10.46
N ALA A 116 9.79 5.56 11.69
CA ALA A 116 10.87 5.55 12.69
C ALA A 116 11.86 4.40 12.46
N LYS A 117 11.59 3.52 11.52
CA LYS A 117 12.45 2.35 11.25
C LYS A 117 13.53 2.59 10.22
#